data_7bb1606ab412104d3014f2c7ba50c57f
#
_entry.id   7bb1606ab412104d3014f2c7ba50c57f
#
_cell.length_a   1.000
_cell.length_b   1.000
_cell.length_c   1.000
_cell.angle_alpha   90.00
_cell.angle_beta   90.00
_cell.angle_gamma   90.00
#
_symmetry.space_group_name_H-M   'P 1'
#
loop_
_entity.id
_entity.type
_entity.pdbx_description
1 polymer ?
#
loop_
_entity_poly.entity_id
_entity_poly.type
_entity_poly.pdbx_seq_one_letter_code
_entity_poly.pdbx_strand_id
1 'polypeptide(L)'
;MQTRGEFRIDPGCLESDGVGGELEVVVPYTEPSVTAAILKRLPILTAGLNARVSLLAVHTLPYPLPFVCPTVVHAHLVEQLVELASQCALPVNPQVVLARDREEGFHYALRPSSTILVGTFKHLWRTAEERLARSLARYGHKVVLIHVE
;
A
#
# COMPACT_ATOMS: atom_id res chain seq x y z
N MET A 1 -19.79 -13.61 -7.30
CA MET A 1 -19.24 -12.77 -8.37
C MET A 1 -17.79 -12.44 -8.02
N GLN A 2 -16.86 -12.86 -8.83
CA GLN A 2 -15.46 -12.59 -8.57
C GLN A 2 -15.11 -11.20 -9.07
N THR A 3 -14.57 -10.39 -8.16
CA THR A 3 -14.03 -9.10 -8.53
C THR A 3 -12.73 -9.32 -9.30
N ARG A 4 -12.64 -8.82 -10.52
CA ARG A 4 -11.41 -8.89 -11.29
C ARG A 4 -10.39 -7.95 -10.70
N GLY A 5 -9.19 -8.44 -10.48
CA GLY A 5 -8.06 -7.60 -10.16
C GLY A 5 -7.67 -6.75 -11.37
N GLU A 6 -7.12 -5.60 -11.09
CA GLU A 6 -6.67 -4.68 -12.11
C GLU A 6 -5.23 -4.27 -11.81
N PHE A 7 -4.39 -4.31 -12.84
CA PHE A 7 -3.00 -3.89 -12.73
C PHE A 7 -2.73 -2.77 -13.72
N ARG A 8 -2.34 -1.60 -13.22
CA ARG A 8 -1.99 -0.45 -14.05
C ARG A 8 -0.59 0.02 -13.70
N ILE A 9 0.10 0.61 -14.67
CA ILE A 9 1.44 1.18 -14.49
C ILE A 9 1.35 2.69 -14.67
N ASP A 10 1.70 3.43 -13.62
CA ASP A 10 1.86 4.88 -13.55
C ASP A 10 0.85 5.67 -14.42
N PRO A 11 -0.44 5.63 -14.09
CA PRO A 11 -1.47 6.30 -14.89
C PRO A 11 -1.46 7.84 -14.77
N GLY A 12 -0.58 8.41 -13.96
CA GLY A 12 -0.52 9.85 -13.71
C GLY A 12 -1.51 10.34 -12.68
N CYS A 13 -2.79 10.07 -12.90
CA CYS A 13 -3.86 10.39 -11.95
C CYS A 13 -4.74 9.18 -11.73
N LEU A 14 -5.27 9.06 -10.53
CA LEU A 14 -6.22 8.00 -10.21
C LEU A 14 -7.61 8.40 -10.64
N GLU A 15 -8.42 7.41 -10.98
CA GLU A 15 -9.81 7.62 -11.34
C GLU A 15 -10.73 7.06 -10.25
N SER A 16 -11.79 7.79 -9.96
CA SER A 16 -12.78 7.30 -9.02
C SER A 16 -13.73 6.33 -9.73
N ASP A 17 -14.03 5.22 -9.07
CA ASP A 17 -14.92 4.20 -9.60
C ASP A 17 -16.36 4.50 -9.21
N GLY A 18 -16.96 5.46 -9.85
CA GLY A 18 -18.36 5.68 -9.64
C GLY A 18 -18.73 7.08 -9.26
N VAL A 19 -20.02 7.33 -9.26
CA VAL A 19 -20.59 8.66 -9.09
C VAL A 19 -20.56 9.06 -7.62
N GLY A 20 -19.77 10.08 -7.30
CA GLY A 20 -19.75 10.65 -5.94
C GLY A 20 -19.13 9.78 -4.87
N GLY A 21 -18.42 8.73 -5.25
CA GLY A 21 -17.79 7.82 -4.31
C GLY A 21 -16.50 8.37 -3.73
N GLU A 22 -16.21 7.97 -2.48
CA GLU A 22 -14.93 8.21 -1.86
C GLU A 22 -13.92 7.17 -2.39
N LEU A 23 -12.76 7.63 -2.83
CA LEU A 23 -11.69 6.74 -3.28
C LEU A 23 -10.89 6.26 -2.07
N GLU A 24 -10.87 4.97 -1.85
CA GLU A 24 -10.08 4.38 -0.78
C GLU A 24 -8.74 3.94 -1.35
N VAL A 25 -7.68 4.59 -0.90
CA VAL A 25 -6.31 4.35 -1.37
C VAL A 25 -5.50 3.72 -0.26
N VAL A 26 -4.82 2.62 -0.58
CA VAL A 26 -3.91 1.96 0.37
C VAL A 26 -2.51 1.94 -0.22
N VAL A 27 -1.55 2.41 0.55
CA VAL A 27 -0.13 2.36 0.20
C VAL A 27 0.53 1.30 1.08
N PRO A 28 0.93 0.15 0.52
CA PRO A 28 1.69 -0.82 1.27
C PRO A 28 3.06 -0.28 1.64
N TYR A 29 3.43 -0.42 2.91
CA TYR A 29 4.76 -0.08 3.36
C TYR A 29 5.73 -1.18 2.91
N THR A 30 6.64 -0.85 2.03
CA THR A 30 7.63 -1.78 1.50
C THR A 30 9.03 -1.33 1.91
N GLU A 31 9.56 -0.35 1.21
CA GLU A 31 10.86 0.22 1.52
C GLU A 31 10.64 1.70 1.84
N PRO A 32 11.28 2.26 2.91
CA PRO A 32 11.00 3.62 3.36
C PRO A 32 11.11 4.70 2.27
N SER A 33 12.16 4.64 1.45
CA SER A 33 12.39 5.66 0.42
C SER A 33 11.33 5.60 -0.69
N VAL A 34 10.92 4.40 -1.09
CA VAL A 34 9.88 4.20 -2.10
C VAL A 34 8.53 4.66 -1.55
N THR A 35 8.21 4.27 -0.34
CA THR A 35 6.96 4.65 0.31
C THR A 35 6.87 6.17 0.46
N ALA A 36 7.94 6.81 0.91
CA ALA A 36 8.01 8.27 1.03
C ALA A 36 7.77 8.96 -0.32
N ALA A 37 8.35 8.44 -1.39
CA ALA A 37 8.18 9.00 -2.73
C ALA A 37 6.72 8.92 -3.21
N ILE A 38 6.04 7.79 -2.93
CA ILE A 38 4.62 7.64 -3.24
C ILE A 38 3.78 8.63 -2.44
N LEU A 39 4.03 8.76 -1.15
CA LEU A 39 3.27 9.67 -0.29
C LEU A 39 3.41 11.12 -0.75
N LYS A 40 4.57 11.51 -1.26
CA LYS A 40 4.79 12.86 -1.81
C LYS A 40 3.99 13.10 -3.09
N ARG A 41 3.75 12.06 -3.88
CA ARG A 41 2.98 12.17 -5.13
C ARG A 41 1.47 12.10 -4.92
N LEU A 42 1.01 11.65 -3.77
CA LEU A 42 -0.42 11.45 -3.50
C LEU A 42 -1.29 12.68 -3.76
N PRO A 43 -0.91 13.90 -3.33
CA PRO A 43 -1.75 15.06 -3.59
C PRO A 43 -2.01 15.30 -5.08
N ILE A 44 -1.01 15.00 -5.93
CA ILE A 44 -1.14 15.12 -7.38
C ILE A 44 -1.98 13.98 -7.94
N LEU A 45 -1.70 12.75 -7.50
CA LEU A 45 -2.40 11.55 -7.97
C LEU A 45 -3.88 11.55 -7.62
N THR A 46 -4.24 12.16 -6.50
CA THR A 46 -5.62 12.20 -6.01
C THR A 46 -6.30 13.56 -6.25
N ALA A 47 -5.68 14.43 -7.04
CA ALA A 47 -6.22 15.77 -7.30
C ALA A 47 -7.64 15.69 -7.88
N GLY A 48 -8.56 16.43 -7.29
CA GLY A 48 -9.95 16.45 -7.69
C GLY A 48 -10.78 15.27 -7.19
N LEU A 49 -10.17 14.36 -6.42
CA LEU A 49 -10.84 13.18 -5.88
C LEU A 49 -10.99 13.29 -4.36
N ASN A 50 -12.07 12.72 -3.84
CA ASN A 50 -12.24 12.57 -2.39
C ASN A 50 -11.59 11.24 -1.98
N ALA A 51 -10.33 11.31 -1.58
CA ALA A 51 -9.54 10.12 -1.27
C ALA A 51 -9.29 9.96 0.22
N ARG A 52 -9.45 8.73 0.68
CA ARG A 52 -9.05 8.32 2.03
C ARG A 52 -7.80 7.44 1.89
N VAL A 53 -6.73 7.82 2.55
CA VAL A 53 -5.43 7.17 2.38
C VAL A 53 -5.04 6.41 3.65
N SER A 54 -4.63 5.16 3.48
CA SER A 54 -4.06 4.34 4.54
C SER A 54 -2.66 3.89 4.16
N LEU A 55 -1.77 3.88 5.13
CA LEU A 55 -0.43 3.32 4.99
C LEU A 55 -0.38 2.01 5.77
N LEU A 56 -0.28 0.90 5.05
CA LEU A 56 -0.42 -0.43 5.62
C LEU A 56 0.92 -1.15 5.64
N ALA A 57 1.34 -1.56 6.83
CA ALA A 57 2.53 -2.39 7.01
C ALA A 57 2.14 -3.79 7.48
N VAL A 58 2.82 -4.79 6.96
CA VAL A 58 2.70 -6.18 7.41
C VAL A 58 3.96 -6.57 8.14
N HIS A 59 3.82 -6.94 9.41
CA HIS A 59 4.91 -7.50 10.21
C HIS A 59 4.81 -9.02 10.13
N THR A 60 5.81 -9.65 9.52
CA THR A 60 5.80 -11.11 9.34
C THR A 60 6.42 -11.81 10.53
N LEU A 61 5.74 -12.87 10.98
CA LEU A 61 6.21 -13.74 12.04
C LEU A 61 6.29 -15.16 11.49
N PRO A 62 7.47 -15.59 11.04
CA PRO A 62 7.60 -16.92 10.44
C PRO A 62 7.37 -18.04 11.47
N TYR A 63 6.93 -19.19 11.01
CA TYR A 63 6.84 -20.38 11.86
C TYR A 63 8.23 -20.81 12.31
N PRO A 64 8.41 -21.34 13.53
CA PRO A 64 7.40 -21.62 14.57
C PRO A 64 7.22 -20.52 15.61
N LEU A 65 7.62 -19.29 15.34
CA LEU A 65 7.53 -18.21 16.31
C LEU A 65 6.08 -17.95 16.74
N PRO A 66 5.86 -17.55 18.03
CA PRO A 66 4.53 -17.17 18.48
C PRO A 66 3.96 -16.03 17.65
N PHE A 67 2.65 -16.06 17.42
CA PHE A 67 1.97 -15.01 16.65
C PHE A 67 1.71 -13.78 17.52
N VAL A 68 2.81 -13.21 18.04
CA VAL A 68 2.79 -12.01 18.89
C VAL A 68 3.93 -11.11 18.47
N CYS A 69 3.62 -9.85 18.20
CA CYS A 69 4.65 -8.86 17.91
C CYS A 69 5.23 -8.31 19.22
N PRO A 70 6.56 -8.36 19.42
CA PRO A 70 7.15 -7.74 20.60
C PRO A 70 6.79 -6.25 20.66
N THR A 71 6.45 -5.76 21.84
CA THR A 71 5.98 -4.38 22.04
C THR A 71 6.94 -3.33 21.50
N VAL A 72 8.24 -3.52 21.71
CA VAL A 72 9.27 -2.58 21.24
C VAL A 72 9.31 -2.53 19.72
N VAL A 73 9.24 -3.69 19.06
CA VAL A 73 9.26 -3.78 17.60
C VAL A 73 8.01 -3.13 17.01
N HIS A 74 6.86 -3.41 17.61
CA HIS A 74 5.59 -2.82 17.18
C HIS A 74 5.61 -1.30 17.31
N ALA A 75 6.04 -0.78 18.45
CA ALA A 75 6.11 0.66 18.71
C ALA A 75 7.04 1.34 17.72
N HIS A 76 8.20 0.74 17.44
CA HIS A 76 9.17 1.28 16.49
C HIS A 76 8.60 1.36 15.07
N LEU A 77 7.91 0.31 14.64
CA LEU A 77 7.27 0.28 13.33
C LEU A 77 6.17 1.32 13.21
N VAL A 78 5.33 1.44 14.24
CA VAL A 78 4.28 2.46 14.29
C VAL A 78 4.88 3.88 14.20
N GLU A 79 5.95 4.14 14.93
CA GLU A 79 6.64 5.43 14.86
C GLU A 79 7.14 5.74 13.45
N GLN A 80 7.72 4.76 12.77
CA GLN A 80 8.20 4.93 11.39
C GLN A 80 7.04 5.27 10.45
N LEU A 81 5.90 4.58 10.60
CA LEU A 81 4.73 4.83 9.77
C LEU A 81 4.13 6.20 10.03
N VAL A 82 4.04 6.62 11.29
CA VAL A 82 3.53 7.93 11.67
C VAL A 82 4.42 9.03 11.10
N GLU A 83 5.73 8.86 11.18
CA GLU A 83 6.68 9.82 10.61
C GLU A 83 6.51 9.95 9.09
N LEU A 84 6.40 8.83 8.39
CA LEU A 84 6.15 8.84 6.94
C LEU A 84 4.81 9.49 6.62
N ALA A 85 3.77 9.15 7.35
CA ALA A 85 2.44 9.71 7.14
C ALA A 85 2.44 11.24 7.34
N SER A 86 3.23 11.74 8.27
CA SER A 86 3.32 13.19 8.54
C SER A 86 3.95 13.97 7.38
N GLN A 87 4.71 13.31 6.53
CA GLN A 87 5.32 13.95 5.36
C GLN A 87 4.35 14.14 4.19
N CYS A 88 3.19 13.51 4.26
CA CYS A 88 2.17 13.64 3.24
C CYS A 88 1.27 14.86 3.54
N ALA A 89 0.94 15.65 2.51
CA ALA A 89 0.04 16.78 2.68
C ALA A 89 -1.40 16.35 2.97
N LEU A 90 -1.75 15.11 2.63
CA LEU A 90 -3.07 14.56 2.92
C LEU A 90 -3.04 13.79 4.24
N PRO A 91 -4.18 13.69 4.94
CA PRO A 91 -4.27 12.81 6.11
C PRO A 91 -4.05 11.35 5.69
N VAL A 92 -3.14 10.67 6.37
CA VAL A 92 -2.82 9.27 6.11
C VAL A 92 -2.98 8.48 7.41
N ASN A 93 -3.72 7.38 7.34
CA ASN A 93 -3.96 6.51 8.48
C ASN A 93 -2.97 5.34 8.49
N PRO A 94 -2.00 5.31 9.43
CA PRO A 94 -1.06 4.19 9.50
C PRO A 94 -1.71 2.97 10.16
N GLN A 95 -1.45 1.79 9.59
CA GLN A 95 -1.96 0.52 10.11
C GLN A 95 -0.87 -0.54 10.05
N VAL A 96 -0.82 -1.40 11.06
CA VAL A 96 0.10 -2.54 11.13
C VAL A 96 -0.69 -3.80 11.34
N VAL A 97 -0.43 -4.82 10.53
CA VAL A 97 -1.03 -6.15 10.68
C VAL A 97 0.05 -7.20 10.84
N LEU A 98 -0.27 -8.27 11.55
CA LEU A 98 0.62 -9.42 11.71
C LEU A 98 0.21 -10.50 10.72
N ALA A 99 1.21 -11.18 10.15
CA ALA A 99 0.95 -12.30 9.25
C ALA A 99 2.12 -13.28 9.26
N ARG A 100 1.88 -14.49 8.78
CA ARG A 100 2.94 -15.48 8.58
C ARG A 100 3.66 -15.25 7.27
N ASP A 101 2.96 -14.73 6.27
CA ASP A 101 3.47 -14.39 4.96
C ASP A 101 3.07 -12.96 4.59
N ARG A 102 3.99 -12.22 3.97
CA ARG A 102 3.79 -10.81 3.64
C ARG A 102 2.65 -10.59 2.63
N GLU A 103 2.65 -11.36 1.55
CA GLU A 103 1.64 -11.21 0.51
C GLU A 103 0.24 -11.57 1.02
N GLU A 104 0.13 -12.66 1.79
CA GLU A 104 -1.12 -13.03 2.43
C GLU A 104 -1.60 -11.96 3.41
N GLY A 105 -0.65 -11.41 4.20
CA GLY A 105 -0.98 -10.36 5.14
C GLY A 105 -1.60 -9.14 4.48
N PHE A 106 -1.02 -8.69 3.38
CA PHE A 106 -1.59 -7.60 2.61
C PHE A 106 -2.95 -7.98 2.02
N HIS A 107 -3.05 -9.16 1.42
CA HIS A 107 -4.30 -9.59 0.81
C HIS A 107 -5.47 -9.61 1.81
N TYR A 108 -5.25 -10.19 2.98
CA TYR A 108 -6.32 -10.29 3.99
C TYR A 108 -6.67 -8.96 4.64
N ALA A 109 -5.73 -8.03 4.71
CA ALA A 109 -5.96 -6.71 5.30
C ALA A 109 -6.64 -5.73 4.34
N LEU A 110 -6.60 -5.99 3.04
CA LEU A 110 -7.10 -5.08 2.03
C LEU A 110 -8.56 -5.34 1.71
N ARG A 111 -9.31 -4.26 1.49
CA ARG A 111 -10.70 -4.36 1.04
C ARG A 111 -10.74 -4.48 -0.48
N PRO A 112 -11.70 -5.25 -1.03
CA PRO A 112 -11.79 -5.42 -2.50
C PRO A 112 -12.02 -4.12 -3.27
N SER A 113 -12.64 -3.12 -2.65
CA SER A 113 -12.92 -1.83 -3.29
C SER A 113 -11.75 -0.84 -3.23
N SER A 114 -10.68 -1.18 -2.52
CA SER A 114 -9.53 -0.28 -2.35
C SER A 114 -8.67 -0.25 -3.60
N THR A 115 -8.08 0.92 -3.87
CA THR A 115 -7.03 1.06 -4.87
C THR A 115 -5.68 1.03 -4.15
N ILE A 116 -4.80 0.15 -4.62
CA ILE A 116 -3.52 -0.09 -3.97
C ILE A 116 -2.42 0.53 -4.81
N LEU A 117 -1.64 1.44 -4.20
CA LEU A 117 -0.52 2.10 -4.86
C LEU A 117 0.79 1.48 -4.38
N VAL A 118 1.48 0.82 -5.28
CA VAL A 118 2.78 0.21 -4.97
C VAL A 118 3.86 0.95 -5.74
N GLY A 119 4.90 1.42 -5.04
CA GLY A 119 6.04 2.08 -5.66
C GLY A 119 7.13 1.11 -6.04
N THR A 120 7.86 1.43 -7.10
CA THR A 120 9.07 0.69 -7.45
C THR A 120 10.04 1.63 -8.15
N PHE A 121 11.33 1.32 -8.06
CA PHE A 121 12.36 2.09 -8.75
C PHE A 121 12.34 1.77 -10.25
N LYS A 122 12.42 2.83 -11.05
CA LYS A 122 12.28 2.77 -12.50
C LYS A 122 13.36 1.94 -13.20
N HIS A 123 14.54 1.85 -12.60
CA HIS A 123 15.70 1.21 -13.21
C HIS A 123 15.94 -0.22 -12.75
N LEU A 124 15.11 -0.75 -11.85
CA LEU A 124 15.28 -2.09 -11.32
C LEU A 124 14.32 -3.06 -12.00
N TRP A 125 14.84 -4.24 -12.35
CA TRP A 125 14.05 -5.32 -12.91
C TRP A 125 13.34 -6.07 -11.80
N ARG A 126 12.05 -6.32 -11.97
CA ARG A 126 11.24 -7.19 -11.11
C ARG A 126 11.58 -7.07 -9.62
N THR A 127 11.38 -5.89 -9.08
CA THR A 127 11.58 -5.64 -7.66
C THR A 127 10.60 -6.45 -6.81
N ALA A 128 10.88 -6.52 -5.51
CA ALA A 128 9.94 -7.13 -4.56
C ALA A 128 8.59 -6.41 -4.58
N GLU A 129 8.60 -5.10 -4.78
CA GLU A 129 7.40 -4.28 -4.88
C GLU A 129 6.57 -4.64 -6.12
N GLU A 130 7.22 -4.83 -7.27
CA GLU A 130 6.52 -5.26 -8.47
C GLU A 130 5.90 -6.65 -8.31
N ARG A 131 6.63 -7.57 -7.67
CA ARG A 131 6.09 -8.91 -7.38
C ARG A 131 4.90 -8.84 -6.45
N LEU A 132 4.96 -7.98 -5.44
CA LEU A 132 3.83 -7.77 -4.54
C LEU A 132 2.63 -7.22 -5.30
N ALA A 133 2.84 -6.21 -6.15
CA ALA A 133 1.77 -5.61 -6.95
C ALA A 133 1.09 -6.65 -7.85
N ARG A 134 1.87 -7.47 -8.54
CA ARG A 134 1.33 -8.52 -9.40
C ARG A 134 0.58 -9.59 -8.62
N SER A 135 1.09 -9.96 -7.44
CA SER A 135 0.44 -10.92 -6.57
C SER A 135 -0.91 -10.41 -6.08
N LEU A 136 -0.97 -9.16 -5.63
CA LEU A 136 -2.21 -8.56 -5.17
C LEU A 136 -3.25 -8.43 -6.30
N ALA A 137 -2.80 -8.09 -7.51
CA ALA A 137 -3.69 -8.05 -8.66
C ALA A 137 -4.28 -9.43 -8.97
N ARG A 138 -3.50 -10.49 -8.83
CA ARG A 138 -3.99 -11.87 -9.02
C ARG A 138 -5.01 -12.27 -7.96
N TYR A 139 -4.92 -11.71 -6.76
CA TYR A 139 -5.91 -11.93 -5.70
C TYR A 139 -7.22 -11.15 -5.93
N GLY A 140 -7.28 -10.30 -6.93
CA GLY A 140 -8.49 -9.57 -7.26
C GLY A 140 -8.48 -8.10 -6.87
N HIS A 141 -7.35 -7.57 -6.40
CA HIS A 141 -7.25 -6.15 -6.00
C HIS A 141 -6.95 -5.25 -7.20
N LYS A 142 -7.37 -4.00 -7.09
CA LYS A 142 -6.97 -2.95 -8.02
C LYS A 142 -5.61 -2.43 -7.62
N VAL A 143 -4.61 -2.63 -8.46
CA VAL A 143 -3.24 -2.26 -8.14
C VAL A 143 -2.71 -1.30 -9.19
N VAL A 144 -2.11 -0.21 -8.72
CA VAL A 144 -1.40 0.75 -9.57
C VAL A 144 0.06 0.72 -9.16
N LEU A 145 0.93 0.41 -10.11
CA LEU A 145 2.37 0.41 -9.90
C LEU A 145 2.91 1.78 -10.30
N ILE A 146 3.54 2.46 -9.34
CA ILE A 146 4.09 3.79 -9.54
C ILE A 146 5.61 3.70 -9.62
N HIS A 147 6.18 4.13 -10.75
CA HIS A 147 7.62 4.22 -10.87
C HIS A 147 8.12 5.50 -10.20
N VAL A 148 9.05 5.34 -9.27
CA VAL A 148 9.68 6.45 -8.55
C VAL A 148 11.17 6.50 -8.88
N GLU A 149 11.76 7.66 -8.75
CA GLU A 149 13.19 7.86 -9.02
C GLU A 149 14.00 7.86 -7.71
#